data_34e9ff58f850b5759ae695acfe4653a0
#
_entry.id   34e9ff58f850b5759ae695acfe4653a0
#
_cell.length_a   1.000
_cell.length_b   1.000
_cell.length_c   1.000
_cell.angle_alpha   90.00
_cell.angle_beta   90.00
_cell.angle_gamma   90.00
#
_symmetry.space_group_name_H-M   'P 1'
#
loop_
_entity.id
_entity.type
_entity.pdbx_description
1 polymer ?
#
loop_
_entity_poly.entity_id
_entity_poly.type
_entity_poly.pdbx_seq_one_letter_code
_entity_poly.pdbx_strand_id
1 'polypeptide(L)'
;MNRSRTSLLLLALSGSLLLAGCNQQAETSVVAPSASEVAAASATAAASAAAQNPSQTLATEDGVISLTVNGHFEDKLAEAAQYVDGADSNKPSLLQYDADQGITITISNFGVPKQPAEAYFAKLSESLKADQSLKDTAVDTPADQRMGYRFSHGQDDNVLNESCVAVYAKNLYTVCAASSTASLPELDALLKNLTVKQ
;
A
#
# COMPACT_ATOMS: atom_id res chain seq x y z
N MET A 1 26.53 -18.96 27.39
CA MET A 1 26.40 -20.45 27.36
C MET A 1 25.59 -20.84 26.14
N ASN A 2 26.28 -21.54 25.25
CA ASN A 2 25.87 -22.16 23.99
C ASN A 2 24.48 -22.84 24.01
N ARG A 3 23.79 -22.76 22.88
CA ARG A 3 23.31 -23.96 22.17
C ARG A 3 22.85 -23.64 20.75
N SER A 4 23.74 -23.89 19.81
CA SER A 4 23.45 -24.22 18.41
C SER A 4 22.42 -25.35 18.33
N ARG A 5 21.48 -25.24 17.40
CA ARG A 5 20.84 -26.39 16.77
C ARG A 5 20.67 -26.15 15.27
N THR A 6 21.65 -26.62 14.57
CA THR A 6 21.65 -26.96 13.15
C THR A 6 20.62 -28.06 12.91
N SER A 7 19.75 -27.91 11.94
CA SER A 7 19.05 -29.02 11.31
C SER A 7 18.93 -28.77 9.82
N LEU A 8 19.83 -29.45 9.12
CA LEU A 8 19.79 -29.75 7.68
C LEU A 8 18.64 -30.71 7.42
N LEU A 9 17.81 -30.46 6.41
CA LEU A 9 17.12 -31.50 5.68
C LEU A 9 16.97 -31.10 4.21
N LEU A 10 17.81 -31.75 3.39
CA LEU A 10 17.64 -31.89 1.95
C LEU A 10 16.44 -32.81 1.66
N LEU A 11 15.65 -32.50 0.66
CA LEU A 11 15.04 -33.49 -0.22
C LEU A 11 14.68 -32.88 -1.57
N ALA A 12 15.37 -33.35 -2.60
CA ALA A 12 15.08 -33.18 -4.01
C ALA A 12 13.93 -34.10 -4.43
N LEU A 13 13.19 -33.73 -5.48
CA LEU A 13 12.69 -34.61 -6.58
C LEU A 13 11.79 -33.76 -7.50
N SER A 14 12.31 -33.38 -8.68
CA SER A 14 12.05 -33.95 -10.03
C SER A 14 10.59 -34.18 -10.41
N GLY A 15 10.15 -33.52 -11.49
CA GLY A 15 8.90 -33.87 -12.16
C GLY A 15 8.67 -33.00 -13.40
N SER A 16 9.36 -33.32 -14.51
CA SER A 16 9.10 -32.80 -15.84
C SER A 16 7.81 -33.39 -16.41
N LEU A 17 6.95 -32.55 -17.02
CA LEU A 17 6.00 -33.04 -18.02
C LEU A 17 5.86 -31.96 -19.14
N LEU A 18 6.44 -32.30 -20.28
CA LEU A 18 6.21 -31.71 -21.59
C LEU A 18 4.86 -32.23 -22.14
N LEU A 19 4.05 -31.34 -22.68
CA LEU A 19 3.03 -31.71 -23.66
C LEU A 19 2.95 -30.60 -24.71
N ALA A 20 3.50 -30.97 -25.86
CA ALA A 20 3.35 -30.32 -27.15
C ALA A 20 2.03 -30.78 -27.80
N GLY A 21 1.46 -29.94 -28.66
CA GLY A 21 0.33 -30.34 -29.54
C GLY A 21 -0.28 -29.10 -30.16
N CYS A 22 0.16 -28.79 -31.34
CA CYS A 22 -0.30 -28.92 -32.71
C CYS A 22 -1.30 -27.83 -33.11
N ASN A 23 -0.86 -26.87 -33.79
CA ASN A 23 -0.91 -26.52 -35.20
C ASN A 23 -2.04 -27.13 -36.05
N GLN A 24 -2.93 -26.30 -36.57
CA GLN A 24 -3.58 -26.55 -37.87
C GLN A 24 -3.91 -25.23 -38.58
N GLN A 25 -3.16 -25.03 -39.63
CA GLN A 25 -3.39 -24.13 -40.74
C GLN A 25 -4.44 -24.77 -41.66
N ALA A 26 -5.36 -23.99 -42.20
CA ALA A 26 -6.04 -24.29 -43.44
C ALA A 26 -6.36 -22.98 -44.20
N GLU A 27 -5.86 -22.96 -45.40
CA GLU A 27 -5.88 -21.90 -46.40
C GLU A 27 -7.23 -21.77 -47.11
N THR A 28 -7.37 -20.60 -47.72
CA THR A 28 -7.98 -20.23 -49.01
C THR A 28 -9.50 -20.29 -49.20
N SER A 29 -10.10 -19.14 -49.48
CA SER A 29 -10.51 -18.82 -50.85
C SER A 29 -11.06 -17.40 -50.99
N VAL A 30 -10.57 -16.73 -52.03
CA VAL A 30 -10.91 -15.42 -52.58
C VAL A 30 -12.28 -15.48 -53.28
N VAL A 31 -13.21 -14.55 -53.00
CA VAL A 31 -14.13 -13.98 -53.99
C VAL A 31 -14.54 -12.58 -53.54
N ALA A 32 -14.26 -11.55 -54.31
CA ALA A 32 -14.96 -10.27 -54.40
C ALA A 32 -15.74 -10.25 -55.73
N PRO A 33 -16.62 -9.30 -56.04
CA PRO A 33 -17.10 -8.10 -55.34
C PRO A 33 -18.64 -7.93 -55.39
N SER A 34 -19.24 -7.00 -54.65
CA SER A 34 -20.25 -6.05 -55.14
C SER A 34 -20.72 -5.07 -54.05
N ALA A 35 -20.65 -3.89 -54.47
CA ALA A 35 -21.23 -2.59 -54.13
C ALA A 35 -22.40 -2.47 -53.13
N SER A 36 -22.28 -1.37 -52.36
CA SER A 36 -23.32 -0.46 -51.88
C SER A 36 -24.32 -0.98 -50.85
N GLU A 37 -24.11 -0.52 -49.61
CA GLU A 37 -25.19 0.20 -48.93
C GLU A 37 -24.61 0.98 -47.72
N VAL A 38 -24.84 2.29 -47.75
CA VAL A 38 -24.43 3.22 -46.70
C VAL A 38 -25.45 3.08 -45.57
N ALA A 39 -25.08 2.32 -44.54
CA ALA A 39 -25.80 2.36 -43.28
C ALA A 39 -24.91 3.11 -42.28
N ALA A 40 -25.33 4.34 -41.99
CA ALA A 40 -24.77 5.11 -40.87
C ALA A 40 -25.05 4.38 -39.55
N ALA A 41 -24.10 3.57 -39.11
CA ALA A 41 -24.09 3.04 -37.76
C ALA A 41 -23.62 4.15 -36.83
N SER A 42 -24.57 4.76 -36.13
CA SER A 42 -24.29 5.58 -34.96
C SER A 42 -23.50 4.72 -33.96
N ALA A 43 -22.19 4.91 -33.93
CA ALA A 43 -21.36 4.39 -32.85
C ALA A 43 -21.74 5.14 -31.58
N THR A 44 -22.66 4.56 -30.84
CA THR A 44 -22.87 4.93 -29.43
C THR A 44 -21.60 4.52 -28.71
N ALA A 45 -20.70 5.47 -28.53
CA ALA A 45 -19.59 5.32 -27.60
C ALA A 45 -20.18 5.10 -26.22
N ALA A 46 -20.32 3.86 -25.82
CA ALA A 46 -20.52 3.51 -24.43
C ALA A 46 -19.22 3.95 -23.72
N ALA A 47 -19.26 5.17 -23.17
CA ALA A 47 -18.27 5.59 -22.20
C ALA A 47 -18.41 4.57 -21.05
N SER A 48 -17.47 3.65 -20.96
CA SER A 48 -17.28 2.80 -19.80
C SER A 48 -16.99 3.76 -18.66
N ALA A 49 -18.01 4.08 -17.86
CA ALA A 49 -17.83 4.73 -16.58
C ALA A 49 -16.99 3.74 -15.76
N ALA A 50 -15.71 4.00 -15.67
CA ALA A 50 -14.86 3.32 -14.69
C ALA A 50 -15.57 3.51 -13.35
N ALA A 51 -15.95 2.42 -12.72
CA ALA A 51 -16.58 2.44 -11.41
C ALA A 51 -15.62 3.19 -10.48
N GLN A 52 -15.98 4.41 -10.11
CA GLN A 52 -15.16 5.19 -9.18
C GLN A 52 -15.32 4.52 -7.82
N ASN A 53 -14.20 4.12 -7.22
CA ASN A 53 -14.21 3.63 -5.86
C ASN A 53 -14.88 4.66 -4.94
N PRO A 54 -15.74 4.23 -4.02
CA PRO A 54 -16.42 5.14 -3.11
C PRO A 54 -15.41 5.94 -2.30
N SER A 55 -15.73 7.20 -2.05
CA SER A 55 -14.93 8.03 -1.16
C SER A 55 -15.33 7.77 0.29
N GLN A 56 -14.34 7.48 1.14
CA GLN A 56 -14.52 7.24 2.57
C GLN A 56 -13.68 8.22 3.38
N THR A 57 -14.17 8.61 4.56
CA THR A 57 -13.41 9.39 5.52
C THR A 57 -13.11 8.52 6.74
N LEU A 58 -11.82 8.25 6.95
CA LEU A 58 -11.29 7.52 8.08
C LEU A 58 -10.87 8.53 9.15
N ALA A 59 -11.30 8.37 10.39
CA ALA A 59 -10.98 9.31 11.46
C ALA A 59 -10.64 8.56 12.76
N THR A 60 -9.70 9.11 13.52
CA THR A 60 -9.41 8.62 14.87
C THR A 60 -10.57 8.92 15.82
N GLU A 61 -10.72 8.12 16.88
CA GLU A 61 -11.78 8.30 17.88
C GLU A 61 -11.74 9.68 18.55
N ASP A 62 -10.54 10.25 18.75
CA ASP A 62 -10.36 11.60 19.29
C ASP A 62 -10.65 12.70 18.26
N GLY A 63 -10.90 12.33 16.99
CA GLY A 63 -11.23 13.22 15.90
C GLY A 63 -10.09 14.17 15.50
N VAL A 64 -8.86 13.96 15.97
CA VAL A 64 -7.70 14.81 15.66
C VAL A 64 -7.19 14.51 14.24
N ILE A 65 -7.11 13.25 13.85
CA ILE A 65 -6.65 12.84 12.52
C ILE A 65 -7.86 12.40 11.69
N SER A 66 -7.94 12.90 10.46
CA SER A 66 -8.92 12.47 9.48
C SER A 66 -8.27 12.35 8.11
N LEU A 67 -8.56 11.26 7.39
CA LEU A 67 -8.01 10.94 6.08
C LEU A 67 -9.14 10.59 5.12
N THR A 68 -9.24 11.28 3.98
CA THR A 68 -10.20 10.94 2.93
C THR A 68 -9.51 10.08 1.87
N VAL A 69 -10.06 8.89 1.62
CA VAL A 69 -9.53 7.90 0.68
C VAL A 69 -10.63 7.41 -0.27
N ASN A 70 -10.23 6.86 -1.41
CA ASN A 70 -11.13 6.20 -2.34
C ASN A 70 -10.88 4.69 -2.28
N GLY A 71 -11.91 3.92 -1.96
CA GLY A 71 -11.80 2.46 -1.82
C GLY A 71 -12.91 1.87 -0.94
N HIS A 72 -12.80 0.56 -0.69
CA HIS A 72 -13.68 -0.20 0.21
C HIS A 72 -12.89 -0.60 1.47
N PHE A 73 -12.53 0.40 2.27
CA PHE A 73 -11.78 0.17 3.50
C PHE A 73 -12.69 -0.35 4.62
N GLU A 74 -12.33 -1.49 5.18
CA GLU A 74 -13.02 -2.14 6.30
C GLU A 74 -12.18 -2.05 7.58
N ASP A 75 -12.86 -1.90 8.71
CA ASP A 75 -12.20 -1.91 10.02
C ASP A 75 -11.66 -3.31 10.36
N LYS A 76 -10.36 -3.39 10.58
CA LYS A 76 -9.62 -4.60 10.97
C LYS A 76 -8.85 -4.42 12.29
N LEU A 77 -9.22 -3.41 13.09
CA LEU A 77 -8.51 -3.09 14.33
C LEU A 77 -8.52 -4.25 15.34
N ALA A 78 -9.59 -5.04 15.37
CA ALA A 78 -9.68 -6.22 16.23
C ALA A 78 -8.71 -7.34 15.82
N GLU A 79 -8.29 -7.34 14.56
CA GLU A 79 -7.42 -8.33 13.94
C GLU A 79 -6.02 -7.77 13.66
N ALA A 80 -5.63 -6.69 14.31
CA ALA A 80 -4.42 -5.91 14.00
C ALA A 80 -3.14 -6.76 13.88
N ALA A 81 -2.99 -7.80 14.69
CA ALA A 81 -1.84 -8.70 14.65
C ALA A 81 -1.69 -9.48 13.32
N GLN A 82 -2.73 -9.55 12.48
CA GLN A 82 -2.66 -10.18 11.17
C GLN A 82 -2.17 -9.22 10.08
N TYR A 83 -2.24 -7.92 10.31
CA TYR A 83 -1.95 -6.87 9.33
C TYR A 83 -0.71 -6.04 9.65
N VAL A 84 -0.32 -5.99 10.92
CA VAL A 84 0.77 -5.12 11.39
C VAL A 84 1.70 -5.89 12.32
N ASP A 85 2.97 -5.95 11.95
CA ASP A 85 4.00 -6.54 12.78
C ASP A 85 4.16 -5.78 14.09
N GLY A 86 4.19 -6.50 15.21
CA GLY A 86 4.34 -5.89 16.52
C GLY A 86 3.11 -5.14 17.04
N ALA A 87 1.92 -5.35 16.44
CA ALA A 87 0.67 -4.73 16.89
C ALA A 87 0.33 -5.00 18.36
N ASP A 88 0.80 -6.09 18.93
CA ASP A 88 0.65 -6.39 20.36
C ASP A 88 1.38 -5.40 21.28
N SER A 89 2.50 -4.85 20.79
CA SER A 89 3.32 -3.88 21.53
C SER A 89 2.97 -2.42 21.23
N ASN A 90 2.52 -2.15 19.99
CA ASN A 90 2.16 -0.82 19.51
C ASN A 90 0.82 -0.89 18.76
N LYS A 91 -0.25 -1.16 19.51
CA LYS A 91 -1.59 -1.27 18.94
C LYS A 91 -1.96 0.04 18.23
N PRO A 92 -2.31 -0.01 16.91
CA PRO A 92 -2.81 1.17 16.22
C PRO A 92 -4.13 1.64 16.84
N SER A 93 -4.43 2.91 16.74
CA SER A 93 -5.72 3.50 17.13
C SER A 93 -6.76 3.40 16.02
N LEU A 94 -6.31 3.16 14.78
CA LEU A 94 -7.15 2.85 13.62
C LEU A 94 -6.39 1.90 12.71
N LEU A 95 -7.07 0.86 12.22
CA LEU A 95 -6.58 -0.01 11.17
C LEU A 95 -7.72 -0.29 10.19
N GLN A 96 -7.48 0.01 8.92
CA GLN A 96 -8.42 -0.18 7.83
C GLN A 96 -7.74 -0.94 6.70
N TYR A 97 -8.45 -1.86 6.07
CA TYR A 97 -7.93 -2.66 4.97
C TYR A 97 -8.87 -2.65 3.78
N ASP A 98 -8.35 -2.40 2.60
CA ASP A 98 -9.04 -2.52 1.33
C ASP A 98 -8.54 -3.79 0.62
N ALA A 99 -9.41 -4.81 0.53
CA ALA A 99 -9.05 -6.10 -0.06
C ALA A 99 -8.92 -6.03 -1.59
N ASP A 100 -9.63 -5.12 -2.24
CA ASP A 100 -9.60 -4.96 -3.70
C ASP A 100 -8.28 -4.33 -4.16
N GLN A 101 -7.75 -3.41 -3.37
CA GLN A 101 -6.50 -2.70 -3.63
C GLN A 101 -5.29 -3.35 -2.92
N GLY A 102 -5.52 -4.22 -1.95
CA GLY A 102 -4.47 -4.79 -1.11
C GLY A 102 -3.73 -3.73 -0.28
N ILE A 103 -4.46 -2.71 0.20
CA ILE A 103 -3.88 -1.59 0.94
C ILE A 103 -4.35 -1.61 2.39
N THR A 104 -3.40 -1.51 3.31
CA THR A 104 -3.65 -1.31 4.74
C THR A 104 -3.37 0.13 5.12
N ILE A 105 -4.29 0.78 5.83
CA ILE A 105 -4.09 2.10 6.44
C ILE A 105 -4.08 1.96 7.95
N THR A 106 -3.04 2.48 8.60
CA THR A 106 -2.91 2.50 10.05
C THR A 106 -2.72 3.91 10.58
N ILE A 107 -3.31 4.18 11.74
CA ILE A 107 -3.03 5.39 12.52
C ILE A 107 -2.64 4.96 13.92
N SER A 108 -1.46 5.36 14.37
CA SER A 108 -0.96 5.11 15.71
C SER A 108 -0.86 6.42 16.48
N ASN A 109 -1.32 6.42 17.74
CA ASN A 109 -1.21 7.54 18.68
C ASN A 109 -0.17 7.20 19.75
N PHE A 110 0.94 7.93 19.77
CA PHE A 110 2.05 7.73 20.71
C PHE A 110 1.94 8.62 21.97
N GLY A 111 0.82 9.31 22.14
CA GLY A 111 0.59 10.19 23.27
C GLY A 111 1.37 11.51 23.18
N VAL A 112 1.48 12.20 24.33
CA VAL A 112 2.10 13.52 24.41
C VAL A 112 3.59 13.45 24.09
N PRO A 113 4.07 14.27 23.11
CA PRO A 113 5.48 14.30 22.74
C PRO A 113 6.38 14.69 23.94
N LYS A 114 7.53 14.02 24.06
CA LYS A 114 8.52 14.28 25.14
C LYS A 114 9.63 15.24 24.73
N GLN A 115 9.68 15.66 23.47
CA GLN A 115 10.71 16.53 22.90
C GLN A 115 10.08 17.46 21.86
N PRO A 116 10.69 18.60 21.52
CA PRO A 116 10.18 19.53 20.51
C PRO A 116 10.07 18.85 19.12
N ALA A 117 9.18 19.35 18.26
CA ALA A 117 8.90 18.81 16.92
C ALA A 117 10.16 18.67 16.06
N GLU A 118 10.99 19.72 16.04
CA GLU A 118 12.25 19.74 15.28
C GLU A 118 13.19 18.59 15.69
N ALA A 119 13.40 18.43 16.99
CA ALA A 119 14.25 17.36 17.52
C ALA A 119 13.68 15.97 17.23
N TYR A 120 12.36 15.83 17.29
CA TYR A 120 11.68 14.57 16.96
C TYR A 120 11.88 14.21 15.49
N PHE A 121 11.58 15.13 14.58
CA PHE A 121 11.71 14.87 13.13
C PHE A 121 13.16 14.65 12.69
N ALA A 122 14.10 15.39 13.27
CA ALA A 122 15.52 15.18 12.99
C ALA A 122 15.94 13.75 13.37
N LYS A 123 15.58 13.30 14.57
CA LYS A 123 15.90 11.95 15.05
C LYS A 123 15.19 10.87 14.24
N LEU A 124 13.93 11.06 13.88
CA LEU A 124 13.18 10.12 13.04
C LEU A 124 13.84 10.00 11.65
N SER A 125 14.19 11.13 11.02
CA SER A 125 14.90 11.15 9.74
C SER A 125 16.24 10.43 9.80
N GLU A 126 17.03 10.66 10.87
CA GLU A 126 18.31 9.98 11.09
C GLU A 126 18.09 8.47 11.22
N SER A 127 17.14 8.04 12.04
CA SER A 127 16.86 6.62 12.26
C SER A 127 16.43 5.91 10.97
N LEU A 128 15.53 6.52 10.18
CA LEU A 128 15.07 5.95 8.92
C LEU A 128 16.20 5.80 7.90
N LYS A 129 17.10 6.79 7.81
CA LYS A 129 18.26 6.76 6.89
C LYS A 129 19.36 5.81 7.32
N ALA A 130 19.48 5.55 8.62
CA ALA A 130 20.48 4.65 9.18
C ALA A 130 20.06 3.18 9.15
N ASP A 131 18.76 2.90 9.01
CA ASP A 131 18.23 1.54 9.01
C ASP A 131 18.51 0.84 7.67
N GLN A 132 19.45 -0.12 7.69
CA GLN A 132 19.86 -0.88 6.50
C GLN A 132 18.85 -1.94 6.06
N SER A 133 17.83 -2.22 6.85
CA SER A 133 16.76 -3.14 6.47
C SER A 133 15.72 -2.45 5.54
N LEU A 134 15.72 -1.12 5.53
CA LEU A 134 14.83 -0.32 4.68
C LEU A 134 15.49 -0.05 3.32
N LYS A 135 14.69 -0.16 2.27
CA LYS A 135 15.08 0.13 0.87
C LYS A 135 14.26 1.32 0.38
N ASP A 136 14.75 1.99 -0.66
CA ASP A 136 14.04 3.10 -1.33
C ASP A 136 13.59 4.20 -0.35
N THR A 137 14.33 4.36 0.75
CA THR A 137 13.98 5.29 1.82
C THR A 137 14.08 6.73 1.35
N ALA A 138 12.98 7.45 1.44
CA ALA A 138 12.91 8.89 1.22
C ALA A 138 12.20 9.56 2.40
N VAL A 139 12.73 10.72 2.82
CA VAL A 139 12.20 11.50 3.95
C VAL A 139 12.05 12.93 3.48
N ASP A 140 10.85 13.47 3.61
CA ASP A 140 10.54 14.84 3.22
C ASP A 140 11.06 15.84 4.27
N THR A 141 11.22 17.10 3.84
CA THR A 141 11.50 18.18 4.78
C THR A 141 10.26 18.43 5.64
N PRO A 142 10.41 18.47 6.99
CA PRO A 142 9.28 18.75 7.87
C PRO A 142 8.65 20.12 7.57
N ALA A 143 7.32 20.14 7.48
CA ALA A 143 6.53 21.35 7.30
C ALA A 143 5.22 21.24 8.10
N ASP A 144 4.72 22.34 8.64
CA ASP A 144 3.44 22.40 9.35
C ASP A 144 3.26 21.32 10.41
N GLN A 145 4.32 21.03 11.16
CA GLN A 145 4.37 19.97 12.17
C GLN A 145 4.09 18.57 11.63
N ARG A 146 4.43 18.32 10.36
CA ARG A 146 4.32 17.04 9.69
C ARG A 146 5.63 16.69 8.99
N MET A 147 5.91 15.40 8.86
CA MET A 147 7.01 14.89 8.06
C MET A 147 6.57 13.64 7.33
N GLY A 148 6.57 13.69 6.00
CA GLY A 148 6.36 12.55 5.15
C GLY A 148 7.62 11.69 5.07
N TYR A 149 7.46 10.38 4.99
CA TYR A 149 8.54 9.46 4.71
C TYR A 149 8.00 8.18 4.07
N ARG A 150 8.83 7.53 3.27
CA ARG A 150 8.46 6.30 2.57
C ARG A 150 9.66 5.38 2.45
N PHE A 151 9.41 4.09 2.41
CA PHE A 151 10.40 3.04 2.28
C PHE A 151 9.76 1.73 1.84
N SER A 152 10.61 0.78 1.43
CA SER A 152 10.23 -0.61 1.23
C SER A 152 11.02 -1.47 2.21
N HIS A 153 10.42 -2.53 2.69
CA HIS A 153 11.10 -3.52 3.53
C HIS A 153 10.64 -4.94 3.22
N GLY A 154 11.32 -5.94 3.74
CA GLY A 154 11.08 -7.34 3.41
C GLY A 154 12.17 -7.94 2.53
N GLN A 155 12.00 -9.20 2.16
CA GLN A 155 12.97 -9.98 1.38
C GLN A 155 12.27 -10.75 0.27
N ASP A 156 12.98 -10.92 -0.83
CA ASP A 156 12.54 -11.69 -2.00
C ASP A 156 11.19 -11.20 -2.54
N ASP A 157 10.20 -12.09 -2.63
CA ASP A 157 8.86 -11.78 -3.14
C ASP A 157 7.93 -11.16 -2.07
N ASN A 158 8.41 -11.01 -0.83
CA ASN A 158 7.65 -10.44 0.28
C ASN A 158 8.10 -9.00 0.58
N VAL A 159 8.10 -8.14 -0.41
CA VAL A 159 8.39 -6.72 -0.23
C VAL A 159 7.10 -5.99 0.13
N LEU A 160 7.14 -5.23 1.22
CA LEU A 160 6.08 -4.33 1.64
C LEU A 160 6.53 -2.89 1.40
N ASN A 161 5.76 -2.14 0.65
CA ASN A 161 5.92 -0.70 0.44
C ASN A 161 5.13 0.05 1.51
N GLU A 162 5.74 1.04 2.12
CA GLU A 162 5.09 1.91 3.09
C GLU A 162 5.32 3.38 2.78
N SER A 163 4.25 4.17 2.86
CA SER A 163 4.30 5.63 2.91
C SER A 163 3.63 6.10 4.18
N CYS A 164 4.28 6.99 4.91
CA CYS A 164 3.85 7.43 6.23
C CYS A 164 3.93 8.95 6.36
N VAL A 165 3.10 9.51 7.25
CA VAL A 165 3.17 10.89 7.72
C VAL A 165 3.22 10.89 9.24
N ALA A 166 4.33 11.36 9.81
CA ALA A 166 4.41 11.68 11.22
C ALA A 166 3.78 13.07 11.46
N VAL A 167 2.88 13.16 12.41
CA VAL A 167 2.13 14.37 12.79
C VAL A 167 2.43 14.74 14.22
N TYR A 168 2.98 15.93 14.42
CA TYR A 168 3.26 16.49 15.73
C TYR A 168 2.16 17.49 16.12
N ALA A 169 1.25 17.05 16.98
CA ALA A 169 0.14 17.85 17.49
C ALA A 169 0.15 17.82 19.05
N LYS A 170 -1.01 17.93 19.69
CA LYS A 170 -1.14 17.69 21.14
C LYS A 170 -0.60 16.30 21.50
N ASN A 171 -0.87 15.30 20.67
CA ASN A 171 -0.24 13.99 20.69
C ASN A 171 0.62 13.82 19.41
N LEU A 172 1.51 12.85 19.48
CA LEU A 172 2.27 12.40 18.34
C LEU A 172 1.51 11.29 17.62
N TYR A 173 1.29 11.43 16.32
CA TYR A 173 0.64 10.40 15.49
C TYR A 173 1.56 9.96 14.36
N THR A 174 1.37 8.73 13.92
CA THR A 174 1.87 8.27 12.63
C THR A 174 0.70 7.70 11.83
N VAL A 175 0.55 8.15 10.60
CA VAL A 175 -0.44 7.68 9.64
C VAL A 175 0.31 7.01 8.50
N CYS A 176 0.08 5.71 8.29
CA CYS A 176 0.78 4.94 7.26
C CYS A 176 -0.22 4.27 6.32
N ALA A 177 0.17 4.20 5.06
CA ALA A 177 -0.42 3.33 4.04
C ALA A 177 0.62 2.29 3.62
N ALA A 178 0.26 1.02 3.63
CA ALA A 178 1.15 -0.10 3.32
C ALA A 178 0.52 -1.07 2.32
N SER A 179 1.32 -1.62 1.41
CA SER A 179 0.88 -2.60 0.42
C SER A 179 2.05 -3.38 -0.16
N SER A 180 1.84 -4.67 -0.46
CA SER A 180 2.80 -5.47 -1.24
C SER A 180 2.62 -5.32 -2.75
N THR A 181 1.55 -4.67 -3.21
CA THR A 181 1.20 -4.54 -4.63
C THR A 181 1.21 -3.11 -5.14
N ALA A 182 0.79 -2.14 -4.31
CA ALA A 182 0.81 -0.73 -4.66
C ALA A 182 2.24 -0.15 -4.57
N SER A 183 2.55 0.79 -5.46
CA SER A 183 3.84 1.49 -5.46
C SER A 183 3.91 2.58 -4.38
N LEU A 184 5.13 2.97 -3.98
CA LEU A 184 5.34 4.07 -3.02
C LEU A 184 4.65 5.39 -3.44
N PRO A 185 4.66 5.83 -4.73
CA PRO A 185 3.94 7.02 -5.15
C PRO A 185 2.40 6.90 -5.02
N GLU A 186 1.83 5.72 -5.24
CA GLU A 186 0.39 5.48 -5.06
C GLU A 186 0.00 5.57 -3.59
N LEU A 187 0.78 4.95 -2.70
CA LEU A 187 0.57 5.04 -1.25
C LEU A 187 0.73 6.48 -0.74
N ASP A 188 1.74 7.22 -1.23
CA ASP A 188 1.93 8.63 -0.89
C ASP A 188 0.73 9.50 -1.32
N ALA A 189 0.16 9.22 -2.50
CA ALA A 189 -1.01 9.93 -2.99
C ALA A 189 -2.25 9.75 -2.10
N LEU A 190 -2.43 8.60 -1.47
CA LEU A 190 -3.53 8.36 -0.53
C LEU A 190 -3.45 9.26 0.70
N LEU A 191 -2.23 9.56 1.18
CA LEU A 191 -2.02 10.35 2.40
C LEU A 191 -2.12 11.88 2.17
N LYS A 192 -2.24 12.35 0.93
CA LYS A 192 -2.33 13.80 0.62
C LYS A 192 -3.55 14.49 1.19
N ASN A 193 -4.65 13.75 1.38
CA ASN A 193 -5.89 14.29 1.93
C ASN A 193 -5.98 14.15 3.47
N LEU A 194 -4.81 14.01 4.12
CA LEU A 194 -4.73 13.97 5.58
C LEU A 194 -5.01 15.35 6.17
N THR A 195 -5.98 15.43 7.07
CA THR A 195 -6.33 16.62 7.83
C THR A 195 -6.06 16.41 9.31
N VAL A 196 -5.64 17.46 9.99
CA VAL A 196 -5.34 17.48 11.43
C VAL A 196 -6.13 18.60 12.06
N LYS A 197 -6.98 18.30 13.04
CA LYS A 197 -7.63 19.31 13.88
C LYS A 197 -6.66 19.71 14.99
N GLN A 198 -6.44 21.00 15.10
CA GLN A 198 -5.67 21.60 16.18
C GLN A 198 -6.55 21.87 17.40
#